data_eae1193855ef1346d71f0785dd241fc2
#
_entry.id   eae1193855ef1346d71f0785dd241fc2
#
_cell.length_a   1.000
_cell.length_b   1.000
_cell.length_c   1.000
_cell.angle_alpha   90.00
_cell.angle_beta   90.00
_cell.angle_gamma   90.00
#
_symmetry.space_group_name_H-M   'P 1'
#
loop_
_entity.id
_entity.type
_entity.pdbx_description
1 polymer ?
#
loop_
_entity_poly.entity_id
_entity_poly.type
_entity_poly.pdbx_seq_one_letter_code
_entity_poly.pdbx_strand_id
1 'polypeptide(L)'
;MSAGSTDSDDPEVGTTEWYGLDQFELDFMYEYDPSLNARVDINWLSGDKVDLEQAFFTYSMGNGFSVTAGRFLSAVGWEAAEPVDMYQYSYATSVKYPGYHNGIGLSYDTEMFGLYGSLIDDIWAEDTVGDADELGYELQLTLTPVEGFTSKIQYSSMDKGAYDKELFNVWASYEIGSLLLAAEFDSYDGWGGPDVDGNGYLVMGNYGFTDNLGLTLRYSENDGDDYEASDFTISPGYVFTDNIAGLIEYKHTDFDEGGYDEDSIAVEFLFTF
;
A
#
# COMPACT_ATOMS: atom_id res chain seq x y z
N MET A 1 6.90 9.38 -13.09
CA MET A 1 8.26 9.80 -13.51
C MET A 1 8.92 10.51 -12.36
N SER A 2 10.11 10.05 -11.95
CA SER A 2 10.81 10.64 -10.81
C SER A 2 12.28 10.96 -11.12
N ALA A 3 12.86 11.74 -10.25
CA ALA A 3 14.29 11.96 -10.14
C ALA A 3 14.65 12.24 -8.68
N GLY A 4 15.81 11.78 -8.24
CA GLY A 4 16.21 12.01 -6.86
C GLY A 4 17.64 11.62 -6.57
N SER A 5 18.00 11.77 -5.30
CA SER A 5 19.29 11.39 -4.76
C SER A 5 19.10 10.90 -3.33
N THR A 6 19.81 9.83 -2.99
CA THR A 6 19.97 9.36 -1.60
C THR A 6 21.42 9.47 -1.22
N ASP A 7 21.71 10.06 -0.08
CA ASP A 7 23.03 10.12 0.55
C ASP A 7 23.00 9.25 1.80
N SER A 8 23.90 8.26 1.85
CA SER A 8 23.99 7.31 2.96
C SER A 8 25.31 7.50 3.69
N ASP A 9 25.25 7.54 5.00
CA ASP A 9 26.44 7.58 5.87
C ASP A 9 27.15 6.22 5.94
N ASP A 10 26.54 5.15 5.36
CA ASP A 10 27.22 3.88 5.17
C ASP A 10 28.36 4.06 4.12
N PRO A 11 29.62 3.84 4.50
CA PRO A 11 30.76 4.03 3.61
C PRO A 11 30.79 3.04 2.42
N GLU A 12 29.98 1.99 2.44
CA GLU A 12 29.88 1.02 1.36
C GLU A 12 28.81 1.42 0.32
N VAL A 13 27.85 2.27 0.69
CA VAL A 13 26.73 2.71 -0.16
C VAL A 13 27.02 4.07 -0.80
N GLY A 14 27.31 5.10 0.01
CA GLY A 14 27.55 6.47 -0.45
C GLY A 14 26.32 7.12 -1.09
N THR A 15 26.55 8.06 -2.00
CA THR A 15 25.46 8.78 -2.70
C THR A 15 25.01 8.03 -3.95
N THR A 16 23.71 7.85 -4.10
CA THR A 16 23.07 7.31 -5.31
C THR A 16 22.14 8.36 -5.93
N GLU A 17 22.07 8.40 -7.25
CA GLU A 17 21.18 9.30 -8.00
C GLU A 17 20.35 8.49 -9.00
N TRP A 18 19.09 8.92 -9.21
CA TRP A 18 18.21 8.29 -10.23
C TRP A 18 17.37 9.33 -10.96
N TYR A 19 16.93 8.97 -12.16
CA TYR A 19 15.89 9.67 -12.90
C TYR A 19 15.30 8.73 -13.95
N GLY A 20 14.03 8.85 -14.21
CA GLY A 20 13.38 8.05 -15.24
C GLY A 20 11.86 8.04 -15.19
N LEU A 21 11.31 7.19 -16.04
CA LEU A 21 9.92 6.77 -15.97
C LEU A 21 9.87 5.55 -15.03
N ASP A 22 9.20 5.70 -13.91
CA ASP A 22 9.13 4.65 -12.90
C ASP A 22 8.11 3.60 -13.29
N GLN A 23 6.95 4.06 -13.71
CA GLN A 23 5.78 3.24 -13.99
C GLN A 23 4.95 3.84 -15.12
N PHE A 24 4.35 2.99 -15.92
CA PHE A 24 3.27 3.30 -16.82
C PHE A 24 2.22 2.20 -16.71
N GLU A 25 1.02 2.56 -16.30
CA GLU A 25 -0.06 1.63 -16.03
C GLU A 25 -1.27 1.92 -16.88
N LEU A 26 -1.96 0.87 -17.29
CA LEU A 26 -3.23 0.90 -18.01
C LEU A 26 -4.28 0.10 -17.25
N ASP A 27 -5.30 0.81 -16.76
CA ASP A 27 -6.45 0.23 -16.10
C ASP A 27 -7.60 0.09 -17.08
N PHE A 28 -8.08 -1.13 -17.24
CA PHE A 28 -9.26 -1.45 -18.02
C PHE A 28 -10.40 -1.82 -17.08
N MET A 29 -11.35 -0.89 -16.92
CA MET A 29 -12.55 -1.13 -16.13
C MET A 29 -13.74 -1.37 -17.05
N TYR A 30 -14.52 -2.41 -16.76
CA TYR A 30 -15.72 -2.76 -17.50
C TYR A 30 -16.89 -2.99 -16.55
N GLU A 31 -17.92 -2.19 -16.72
CA GLU A 31 -19.20 -2.36 -16.03
C GLU A 31 -20.21 -2.95 -17.02
N TYR A 32 -20.60 -4.21 -16.80
CA TYR A 32 -21.58 -4.90 -17.64
C TYR A 32 -23.00 -4.45 -17.32
N ASP A 33 -23.30 -4.44 -16.02
CA ASP A 33 -24.50 -3.88 -15.42
C ASP A 33 -24.20 -3.52 -13.95
N PRO A 34 -25.12 -2.92 -13.19
CA PRO A 34 -24.87 -2.55 -11.79
C PRO A 34 -24.47 -3.70 -10.85
N SER A 35 -24.62 -4.95 -11.30
CA SER A 35 -24.27 -6.13 -10.48
C SER A 35 -22.95 -6.77 -10.86
N LEU A 36 -22.38 -6.49 -12.04
CA LEU A 36 -21.15 -7.12 -12.52
C LEU A 36 -20.19 -6.11 -13.11
N ASN A 37 -19.03 -6.01 -12.51
CA ASN A 37 -17.89 -5.25 -13.04
C ASN A 37 -16.64 -6.14 -13.11
N ALA A 38 -15.69 -5.73 -13.95
CA ALA A 38 -14.39 -6.36 -14.08
C ALA A 38 -13.30 -5.29 -14.21
N ARG A 39 -12.10 -5.62 -13.74
CA ARG A 39 -10.91 -4.78 -13.83
C ARG A 39 -9.71 -5.60 -14.31
N VAL A 40 -8.89 -4.99 -15.14
CA VAL A 40 -7.59 -5.53 -15.57
C VAL A 40 -6.58 -4.40 -15.56
N ASP A 41 -5.51 -4.53 -14.79
CA ASP A 41 -4.43 -3.57 -14.69
C ASP A 41 -3.14 -4.19 -15.24
N ILE A 42 -2.54 -3.49 -16.17
CA ILE A 42 -1.30 -3.86 -16.82
C ILE A 42 -0.29 -2.78 -16.55
N ASN A 43 0.75 -3.14 -15.82
CA ASN A 43 1.81 -2.24 -15.40
C ASN A 43 3.09 -2.51 -16.19
N TRP A 44 3.70 -1.45 -16.68
CA TRP A 44 5.06 -1.44 -17.19
C TRP A 44 5.98 -0.76 -16.18
N LEU A 45 6.90 -1.52 -15.61
CA LEU A 45 7.89 -1.06 -14.65
C LEU A 45 9.22 -0.78 -15.34
N SER A 46 10.05 0.02 -14.72
CA SER A 46 11.43 0.24 -15.16
C SER A 46 12.16 -1.10 -15.30
N GLY A 47 12.93 -1.26 -16.38
CA GLY A 47 13.64 -2.52 -16.69
C GLY A 47 12.92 -3.44 -17.67
N ASP A 48 11.96 -2.91 -18.46
CA ASP A 48 11.22 -3.60 -19.54
C ASP A 48 10.37 -4.79 -19.06
N LYS A 49 9.91 -4.78 -17.82
CA LYS A 49 8.94 -5.75 -17.31
C LYS A 49 7.53 -5.25 -17.55
N VAL A 50 6.67 -6.16 -17.97
CA VAL A 50 5.22 -5.95 -18.04
C VAL A 50 4.58 -6.95 -17.11
N ASP A 51 3.87 -6.45 -16.10
CA ASP A 51 3.22 -7.26 -15.10
C ASP A 51 1.70 -7.12 -15.20
N LEU A 52 0.99 -8.23 -15.01
CA LEU A 52 -0.44 -8.24 -14.78
C LEU A 52 -0.68 -8.11 -13.28
N GLU A 53 -0.98 -6.90 -12.82
CA GLU A 53 -1.20 -6.64 -11.40
C GLU A 53 -2.56 -7.13 -10.96
N GLN A 54 -3.61 -6.75 -11.69
CA GLN A 54 -4.98 -7.17 -11.38
C GLN A 54 -5.69 -7.72 -12.61
N ALA A 55 -6.51 -8.75 -12.40
CA ALA A 55 -7.45 -9.29 -13.37
C ALA A 55 -8.57 -10.01 -12.62
N PHE A 56 -9.63 -9.30 -12.30
CA PHE A 56 -10.73 -9.83 -11.49
C PHE A 56 -12.09 -9.34 -11.96
N PHE A 57 -13.12 -10.01 -11.48
CA PHE A 57 -14.48 -9.49 -11.53
C PHE A 57 -15.11 -9.43 -10.14
N THR A 58 -16.06 -8.50 -9.97
CA THR A 58 -16.89 -8.41 -8.77
C THR A 58 -18.35 -8.53 -9.16
N TYR A 59 -19.06 -9.45 -8.51
CA TYR A 59 -20.49 -9.66 -8.67
C TYR A 59 -21.25 -9.26 -7.41
N SER A 60 -22.11 -8.24 -7.51
CA SER A 60 -23.01 -7.82 -6.45
C SER A 60 -24.25 -8.74 -6.40
N MET A 61 -24.42 -9.44 -5.28
CA MET A 61 -25.57 -10.31 -5.02
C MET A 61 -26.78 -9.54 -4.46
N GLY A 62 -26.61 -8.23 -4.23
CA GLY A 62 -27.61 -7.38 -3.57
C GLY A 62 -27.56 -7.44 -2.05
N ASN A 63 -28.31 -6.55 -1.40
CA ASN A 63 -28.38 -6.43 0.06
C ASN A 63 -27.01 -6.25 0.75
N GLY A 64 -26.05 -5.61 0.11
CA GLY A 64 -24.70 -5.37 0.61
C GLY A 64 -23.72 -6.50 0.36
N PHE A 65 -24.11 -7.65 -0.17
CA PHE A 65 -23.21 -8.77 -0.45
C PHE A 65 -22.60 -8.67 -1.85
N SER A 66 -21.30 -8.94 -1.95
CA SER A 66 -20.61 -9.14 -3.22
C SER A 66 -19.53 -10.21 -3.16
N VAL A 67 -19.20 -10.77 -4.33
CA VAL A 67 -18.12 -11.75 -4.53
C VAL A 67 -17.12 -11.17 -5.52
N THR A 68 -15.85 -11.23 -5.18
CA THR A 68 -14.73 -10.90 -6.08
C THR A 68 -13.95 -12.16 -6.38
N ALA A 69 -13.56 -12.39 -7.62
CA ALA A 69 -12.71 -13.53 -7.99
C ALA A 69 -11.75 -13.17 -9.12
N GLY A 70 -10.53 -13.68 -9.00
CA GLY A 70 -9.41 -13.43 -9.93
C GLY A 70 -8.13 -13.06 -9.19
N ARG A 71 -7.28 -12.26 -9.85
CA ARG A 71 -6.11 -11.63 -9.26
C ARG A 71 -6.47 -10.22 -8.81
N PHE A 72 -6.30 -9.92 -7.54
CA PHE A 72 -6.68 -8.63 -6.96
C PHE A 72 -5.70 -8.21 -5.87
N LEU A 73 -5.70 -6.91 -5.58
CA LEU A 73 -4.89 -6.31 -4.54
C LEU A 73 -5.37 -6.74 -3.15
N SER A 74 -4.42 -6.98 -2.25
CA SER A 74 -4.72 -7.13 -0.82
C SER A 74 -5.46 -5.91 -0.30
N ALA A 75 -6.37 -6.15 0.63
CA ALA A 75 -7.09 -5.08 1.31
C ALA A 75 -6.31 -4.48 2.50
N VAL A 76 -5.11 -5.01 2.80
CA VAL A 76 -4.29 -4.65 3.96
C VAL A 76 -3.48 -3.38 3.70
N GLY A 77 -3.38 -2.56 4.74
CA GLY A 77 -2.55 -1.37 4.78
C GLY A 77 -3.30 -0.05 4.59
N TRP A 78 -2.67 1.02 5.07
CA TRP A 78 -3.10 2.40 4.89
C TRP A 78 -2.56 3.00 3.60
N GLU A 79 -1.26 2.84 3.32
CA GLU A 79 -0.65 3.40 2.12
C GLU A 79 -1.17 2.71 0.86
N ALA A 80 -1.50 3.51 -0.15
CA ALA A 80 -2.02 3.01 -1.41
C ALA A 80 -0.94 2.27 -2.20
N ALA A 81 -1.36 1.31 -3.02
CA ALA A 81 -0.48 0.62 -3.95
C ALA A 81 -0.02 1.52 -5.10
N GLU A 82 -0.93 2.40 -5.54
CA GLU A 82 -0.70 3.22 -6.71
C GLU A 82 -0.08 4.57 -6.33
N PRO A 83 1.00 5.01 -7.00
CA PRO A 83 1.62 6.30 -6.73
C PRO A 83 0.68 7.48 -6.87
N VAL A 84 -0.32 7.40 -7.74
CA VAL A 84 -1.31 8.47 -7.95
C VAL A 84 -2.24 8.68 -6.77
N ASP A 85 -2.38 7.69 -5.90
CA ASP A 85 -3.20 7.72 -4.69
C ASP A 85 -2.38 7.97 -3.41
N MET A 86 -1.05 8.09 -3.56
CA MET A 86 -0.13 8.38 -2.47
C MET A 86 -0.04 9.89 -2.20
N TYR A 87 0.25 10.25 -0.96
CA TYR A 87 0.48 11.64 -0.53
C TYR A 87 1.95 12.03 -0.53
N GLN A 88 2.83 11.07 -0.78
CA GLN A 88 4.29 11.18 -0.79
C GLN A 88 4.89 10.18 -1.80
N TYR A 89 6.17 10.34 -2.14
CA TYR A 89 6.87 9.50 -3.10
C TYR A 89 7.21 8.10 -2.56
N SER A 90 7.80 8.06 -1.37
CA SER A 90 8.30 6.80 -0.79
C SER A 90 7.28 6.11 0.09
N TYR A 91 7.35 4.78 0.16
CA TYR A 91 6.66 4.01 1.20
C TYR A 91 7.33 4.20 2.56
N ALA A 92 6.54 4.00 3.61
CA ALA A 92 7.00 3.94 4.98
C ALA A 92 7.88 2.70 5.22
N THR A 93 8.86 2.80 6.11
CA THR A 93 9.67 1.64 6.53
C THR A 93 8.85 0.55 7.21
N SER A 94 7.74 0.94 7.86
CA SER A 94 6.82 0.02 8.56
C SER A 94 5.93 -0.80 7.64
N VAL A 95 5.81 -0.46 6.35
CA VAL A 95 4.83 -1.09 5.45
C VAL A 95 5.10 -2.58 5.28
N LYS A 96 4.13 -3.39 5.69
CA LYS A 96 4.03 -4.82 5.42
C LYS A 96 2.84 -5.06 4.50
N TYR A 97 3.08 -4.93 3.22
CA TYR A 97 2.07 -4.88 2.19
C TYR A 97 2.03 -6.19 1.41
N PRO A 98 0.91 -6.96 1.48
CA PRO A 98 0.85 -8.28 0.84
C PRO A 98 0.80 -8.27 -0.68
N GLY A 99 0.59 -7.12 -1.32
CA GLY A 99 0.58 -6.99 -2.77
C GLY A 99 -0.63 -7.65 -3.45
N TYR A 100 -0.40 -8.25 -4.60
CA TYR A 100 -1.44 -8.89 -5.41
C TYR A 100 -1.45 -10.40 -5.20
N HIS A 101 -2.66 -11.00 -5.15
CA HIS A 101 -2.84 -12.44 -5.00
C HIS A 101 -4.02 -12.94 -5.84
N ASN A 102 -4.04 -14.24 -6.15
CA ASN A 102 -5.17 -14.87 -6.81
C ASN A 102 -6.12 -15.47 -5.75
N GLY A 103 -7.43 -15.31 -5.96
CA GLY A 103 -8.35 -15.82 -4.96
C GLY A 103 -9.82 -15.56 -5.24
N ILE A 104 -10.57 -15.77 -4.18
CA ILE A 104 -11.99 -15.44 -4.10
C ILE A 104 -12.28 -14.74 -2.78
N GLY A 105 -12.92 -13.58 -2.85
CA GLY A 105 -13.36 -12.80 -1.70
C GLY A 105 -14.87 -12.67 -1.62
N LEU A 106 -15.39 -12.56 -0.40
CA LEU A 106 -16.77 -12.25 -0.09
C LEU A 106 -16.79 -10.98 0.76
N SER A 107 -17.60 -9.99 0.37
CA SER A 107 -17.83 -8.80 1.18
C SER A 107 -19.31 -8.66 1.58
N TYR A 108 -19.49 -7.96 2.70
CA TYR A 108 -20.79 -7.48 3.16
C TYR A 108 -20.64 -6.05 3.65
N ASP A 109 -21.28 -5.12 2.96
CA ASP A 109 -21.14 -3.69 3.21
C ASP A 109 -22.46 -3.07 3.66
N THR A 110 -22.37 -2.19 4.65
CA THR A 110 -23.43 -1.33 5.16
C THR A 110 -22.94 0.14 5.17
N GLU A 111 -23.81 1.07 5.56
CA GLU A 111 -23.42 2.49 5.70
C GLU A 111 -22.39 2.74 6.82
N MET A 112 -22.29 1.87 7.82
CA MET A 112 -21.47 2.09 9.02
C MET A 112 -20.32 1.12 9.16
N PHE A 113 -20.40 -0.05 8.52
CA PHE A 113 -19.34 -1.05 8.58
C PHE A 113 -19.34 -1.96 7.35
N GLY A 114 -18.19 -2.50 7.02
CA GLY A 114 -17.99 -3.54 6.03
C GLY A 114 -17.28 -4.75 6.64
N LEU A 115 -17.60 -5.93 6.14
CA LEU A 115 -16.89 -7.18 6.42
C LEU A 115 -16.35 -7.73 5.11
N TYR A 116 -15.11 -8.19 5.12
CA TYR A 116 -14.49 -8.86 3.98
C TYR A 116 -13.74 -10.10 4.45
N GLY A 117 -13.80 -11.15 3.64
CA GLY A 117 -12.97 -12.33 3.83
C GLY A 117 -12.62 -12.95 2.48
N SER A 118 -11.38 -13.36 2.30
CA SER A 118 -10.88 -14.01 1.09
C SER A 118 -10.13 -15.30 1.38
N LEU A 119 -10.16 -16.20 0.40
CA LEU A 119 -9.22 -17.31 0.27
C LEU A 119 -8.28 -16.97 -0.88
N ILE A 120 -7.00 -17.05 -0.63
CA ILE A 120 -5.94 -16.59 -1.52
C ILE A 120 -4.85 -17.66 -1.68
N ASP A 121 -4.14 -17.61 -2.78
CA ASP A 121 -3.06 -18.56 -3.11
C ASP A 121 -1.74 -18.24 -2.39
N ASP A 122 -1.45 -16.99 -2.15
CA ASP A 122 -0.31 -16.53 -1.34
C ASP A 122 -0.60 -15.15 -0.76
N ILE A 123 -0.06 -14.85 0.42
CA ILE A 123 -0.05 -13.49 1.01
C ILE A 123 1.01 -12.64 0.30
N TRP A 124 1.67 -12.99 -0.65
CA TRP A 124 2.59 -12.23 -1.48
C TRP A 124 2.84 -13.02 -2.76
N ALA A 125 1.86 -13.04 -3.64
CA ALA A 125 1.96 -13.79 -4.88
C ALA A 125 2.78 -13.02 -5.92
N GLU A 126 4.01 -13.44 -6.13
CA GLU A 126 4.86 -12.92 -7.21
C GLU A 126 4.35 -13.37 -8.59
N ASP A 127 3.72 -14.54 -8.67
CA ASP A 127 3.25 -15.15 -9.90
C ASP A 127 1.73 -15.00 -10.09
N THR A 128 1.29 -15.00 -11.35
CA THR A 128 -0.14 -15.01 -11.70
C THR A 128 -0.81 -16.38 -11.56
N VAL A 129 -0.04 -17.41 -11.23
CA VAL A 129 -0.52 -18.79 -10.98
C VAL A 129 0.03 -19.25 -9.66
N GLY A 130 -0.86 -19.37 -8.67
CA GLY A 130 -0.51 -19.84 -7.33
C GLY A 130 -0.53 -21.35 -7.17
N ASP A 131 -0.04 -21.83 -6.04
CA ASP A 131 -0.10 -23.23 -5.62
C ASP A 131 -1.38 -23.46 -4.79
N ALA A 132 -2.20 -24.41 -5.19
CA ALA A 132 -3.44 -24.73 -4.51
C ALA A 132 -3.24 -25.60 -3.23
N ASP A 133 -2.04 -26.10 -3.00
CA ASP A 133 -1.73 -26.90 -1.81
C ASP A 133 -1.41 -26.00 -0.58
N GLU A 134 -1.14 -24.70 -0.80
CA GLU A 134 -0.84 -23.71 0.24
C GLU A 134 -1.82 -22.53 0.09
N LEU A 135 -2.96 -22.60 0.76
CA LEU A 135 -3.94 -21.52 0.74
C LEU A 135 -3.87 -20.66 1.99
N GLY A 136 -3.85 -19.35 1.78
CA GLY A 136 -4.02 -18.36 2.81
C GLY A 136 -5.43 -17.77 2.87
N TYR A 137 -5.64 -16.90 3.83
CA TYR A 137 -6.86 -16.10 3.92
C TYR A 137 -6.58 -14.71 4.48
N GLU A 138 -7.48 -13.78 4.11
CA GLU A 138 -7.55 -12.44 4.70
C GLU A 138 -8.93 -12.21 5.29
N LEU A 139 -8.98 -11.50 6.41
CA LEU A 139 -10.20 -11.04 7.06
C LEU A 139 -10.09 -9.54 7.33
N GLN A 140 -11.17 -8.79 7.09
CA GLN A 140 -11.21 -7.36 7.34
C GLN A 140 -12.55 -6.94 7.93
N LEU A 141 -12.47 -6.04 8.91
CA LEU A 141 -13.57 -5.22 9.40
C LEU A 141 -13.26 -3.76 9.05
N THR A 142 -14.13 -3.13 8.28
CA THR A 142 -14.11 -1.68 8.02
C THR A 142 -15.15 -0.99 8.91
N LEU A 143 -14.82 0.15 9.50
CA LEU A 143 -15.71 0.96 10.31
C LEU A 143 -15.74 2.40 9.78
N THR A 144 -16.95 2.91 9.52
CA THR A 144 -17.23 4.29 9.07
C THR A 144 -18.36 4.92 9.90
N PRO A 145 -18.18 5.03 11.24
CA PRO A 145 -19.27 5.41 12.16
C PRO A 145 -19.70 6.87 12.03
N VAL A 146 -18.84 7.74 11.52
CA VAL A 146 -19.10 9.17 11.31
C VAL A 146 -18.41 9.65 10.04
N GLU A 147 -18.92 10.73 9.45
CA GLU A 147 -18.34 11.34 8.26
C GLU A 147 -16.86 11.70 8.48
N GLY A 148 -16.03 11.42 7.49
CA GLY A 148 -14.59 11.65 7.49
C GLY A 148 -13.77 10.62 8.26
N PHE A 149 -14.37 9.76 9.09
CA PHE A 149 -13.64 8.72 9.81
C PHE A 149 -13.74 7.36 9.11
N THR A 150 -12.59 6.74 8.90
CA THR A 150 -12.49 5.34 8.47
C THR A 150 -11.47 4.61 9.33
N SER A 151 -11.76 3.38 9.70
CA SER A 151 -10.81 2.47 10.33
C SER A 151 -10.95 1.08 9.74
N LYS A 152 -9.83 0.37 9.58
CA LYS A 152 -9.82 -1.05 9.21
C LYS A 152 -9.05 -1.85 10.25
N ILE A 153 -9.54 -3.05 10.51
CA ILE A 153 -8.87 -4.07 11.31
C ILE A 153 -8.76 -5.29 10.42
N GLN A 154 -7.56 -5.78 10.22
CA GLN A 154 -7.23 -6.78 9.22
C GLN A 154 -6.36 -7.87 9.82
N TYR A 155 -6.53 -9.08 9.30
CA TYR A 155 -5.71 -10.23 9.66
C TYR A 155 -5.56 -11.13 8.45
N SER A 156 -4.33 -11.48 8.14
CA SER A 156 -3.98 -12.44 7.09
C SER A 156 -3.17 -13.57 7.69
N SER A 157 -3.40 -14.79 7.23
CA SER A 157 -2.61 -15.95 7.65
C SER A 157 -2.50 -16.96 6.54
N MET A 158 -1.35 -17.63 6.48
CA MET A 158 -1.02 -18.67 5.53
C MET A 158 -0.06 -19.68 6.14
N ASP A 159 -0.39 -20.97 6.07
CA ASP A 159 0.48 -22.06 6.45
C ASP A 159 1.51 -22.33 5.33
N LYS A 160 2.81 -22.16 5.63
CA LYS A 160 3.94 -22.46 4.75
C LYS A 160 4.56 -23.82 5.06
N GLY A 161 3.87 -24.67 5.83
CA GLY A 161 4.26 -26.02 6.20
C GLY A 161 5.35 -26.08 7.29
N ALA A 162 6.37 -25.26 7.23
CA ALA A 162 7.42 -25.17 8.24
C ALA A 162 7.15 -24.06 9.28
N TYR A 163 6.36 -23.08 8.92
CA TYR A 163 5.96 -21.93 9.74
C TYR A 163 4.66 -21.33 9.19
N ASP A 164 3.99 -20.55 9.99
CA ASP A 164 2.86 -19.75 9.56
C ASP A 164 3.35 -18.34 9.19
N LYS A 165 2.82 -17.77 8.10
CA LYS A 165 3.00 -16.37 7.75
C LYS A 165 1.75 -15.62 8.18
N GLU A 166 1.89 -14.69 9.10
CA GLU A 166 0.78 -13.95 9.70
C GLU A 166 1.01 -12.43 9.61
N LEU A 167 -0.06 -11.70 9.42
CA LEU A 167 -0.08 -10.24 9.49
C LEU A 167 -1.37 -9.77 10.16
N PHE A 168 -1.23 -9.06 11.26
CA PHE A 168 -2.28 -8.26 11.85
C PHE A 168 -2.02 -6.79 11.55
N ASN A 169 -3.01 -6.11 10.98
CA ASN A 169 -2.95 -4.69 10.67
C ASN A 169 -4.17 -3.98 11.25
N VAL A 170 -3.96 -2.79 11.76
CA VAL A 170 -5.04 -1.87 12.11
C VAL A 170 -4.64 -0.45 11.76
N TRP A 171 -5.53 0.24 11.04
CA TRP A 171 -5.34 1.65 10.77
C TRP A 171 -6.64 2.44 10.96
N ALA A 172 -6.49 3.74 11.16
CA ALA A 172 -7.57 4.68 11.17
C ALA A 172 -7.16 5.98 10.51
N SER A 173 -8.10 6.60 9.78
CA SER A 173 -7.95 7.93 9.22
C SER A 173 -9.12 8.82 9.60
N TYR A 174 -8.85 10.13 9.66
CA TYR A 174 -9.88 11.13 9.90
C TYR A 174 -9.63 12.39 9.07
N GLU A 175 -10.62 12.71 8.26
CA GLU A 175 -10.64 13.94 7.47
C GLU A 175 -11.47 15.01 8.19
N ILE A 176 -10.89 16.17 8.42
CA ILE A 176 -11.55 17.32 9.04
C ILE A 176 -11.20 18.60 8.29
N GLY A 177 -12.12 19.06 7.45
CA GLY A 177 -11.87 20.18 6.56
C GLY A 177 -10.75 19.88 5.57
N SER A 178 -9.64 20.63 5.63
CA SER A 178 -8.46 20.43 4.78
C SER A 178 -7.38 19.57 5.41
N LEU A 179 -7.63 18.97 6.56
CA LEU A 179 -6.67 18.13 7.27
C LEU A 179 -7.10 16.66 7.21
N LEU A 180 -6.22 15.80 6.72
CA LEU A 180 -6.28 14.36 6.86
C LEU A 180 -5.25 13.93 7.91
N LEU A 181 -5.65 13.09 8.84
CA LEU A 181 -4.77 12.41 9.78
C LEU A 181 -4.93 10.91 9.60
N ALA A 182 -3.83 10.16 9.65
CA ALA A 182 -3.84 8.70 9.62
C ALA A 182 -2.83 8.12 10.61
N ALA A 183 -3.15 6.93 11.11
CA ALA A 183 -2.25 6.13 11.92
C ALA A 183 -2.46 4.64 11.62
N GLU A 184 -1.37 3.88 11.63
CA GLU A 184 -1.35 2.44 11.34
C GLU A 184 -0.44 1.73 12.34
N PHE A 185 -0.80 0.50 12.64
CA PHE A 185 -0.02 -0.46 13.39
C PHE A 185 -0.07 -1.82 12.70
N ASP A 186 1.09 -2.42 12.52
CA ASP A 186 1.29 -3.77 12.01
C ASP A 186 1.96 -4.65 13.06
N SER A 187 1.57 -5.92 13.09
CA SER A 187 2.30 -6.98 13.78
C SER A 187 2.37 -8.18 12.86
N TYR A 188 3.56 -8.66 12.60
CA TYR A 188 3.81 -9.73 11.64
C TYR A 188 4.67 -10.83 12.22
N ASP A 189 4.46 -12.05 11.72
CA ASP A 189 5.22 -13.25 12.02
C ASP A 189 5.46 -14.03 10.72
N GLY A 190 6.63 -14.59 10.53
CA GLY A 190 6.98 -15.34 9.33
C GLY A 190 7.07 -14.50 8.04
N TRP A 191 7.22 -13.16 8.14
CA TRP A 191 7.10 -12.28 6.99
C TRP A 191 8.17 -12.49 5.90
N GLY A 192 9.41 -12.64 6.27
CA GLY A 192 10.53 -12.90 5.36
C GLY A 192 11.10 -14.33 5.48
N GLY A 193 10.59 -15.10 6.43
CA GLY A 193 11.08 -16.44 6.75
C GLY A 193 10.61 -16.88 8.13
N PRO A 194 10.90 -18.13 8.55
CA PRO A 194 10.34 -18.76 9.76
C PRO A 194 10.80 -18.08 11.02
N ASP A 195 11.51 -17.19 11.23
CA ASP A 195 11.94 -16.53 12.47
C ASP A 195 12.02 -15.00 12.26
N VAL A 196 11.23 -14.46 11.33
CA VAL A 196 11.18 -13.04 11.03
C VAL A 196 9.85 -12.48 11.49
N ASP A 197 9.84 -11.89 12.67
CA ASP A 197 8.68 -11.22 13.27
C ASP A 197 8.99 -9.78 13.65
N GLY A 198 7.96 -9.02 13.95
CA GLY A 198 8.12 -7.62 14.34
C GLY A 198 6.83 -6.83 14.34
N ASN A 199 7.02 -5.52 14.51
CA ASN A 199 5.94 -4.55 14.53
C ASN A 199 6.27 -3.34 13.66
N GLY A 200 5.24 -2.78 13.03
CA GLY A 200 5.31 -1.56 12.25
C GLY A 200 4.40 -0.47 12.83
N TYR A 201 4.82 0.78 12.74
CA TYR A 201 4.07 1.94 13.17
C TYR A 201 4.13 3.04 12.13
N LEU A 202 3.00 3.68 11.85
CA LEU A 202 2.94 4.84 10.98
C LEU A 202 2.00 5.89 11.59
N VAL A 203 2.39 7.16 11.51
CA VAL A 203 1.50 8.30 11.70
C VAL A 203 1.72 9.30 10.57
N MET A 204 0.65 9.82 10.01
CA MET A 204 0.68 10.74 8.88
C MET A 204 -0.33 11.87 9.07
N GLY A 205 0.03 13.05 8.59
CA GLY A 205 -0.87 14.18 8.41
C GLY A 205 -0.66 14.82 7.05
N ASN A 206 -1.75 15.05 6.31
CA ASN A 206 -1.75 15.84 5.09
C ASN A 206 -2.63 17.07 5.29
N TYR A 207 -2.13 18.26 4.94
CA TYR A 207 -2.87 19.51 5.04
C TYR A 207 -2.91 20.25 3.71
N GLY A 208 -4.13 20.46 3.19
CA GLY A 208 -4.39 21.27 2.00
C GLY A 208 -4.43 22.77 2.33
N PHE A 209 -3.41 23.52 1.94
CA PHE A 209 -3.38 24.97 2.08
C PHE A 209 -4.30 25.67 1.09
N THR A 210 -4.42 25.10 -0.10
CA THR A 210 -5.32 25.53 -1.17
C THR A 210 -5.85 24.30 -1.89
N ASP A 211 -6.74 24.47 -2.86
CA ASP A 211 -7.25 23.38 -3.70
C ASP A 211 -6.13 22.66 -4.49
N ASN A 212 -4.96 23.31 -4.64
CA ASN A 212 -3.87 22.79 -5.46
C ASN A 212 -2.58 22.49 -4.67
N LEU A 213 -2.41 23.03 -3.47
CA LEU A 213 -1.18 22.91 -2.68
C LEU A 213 -1.45 22.20 -1.37
N GLY A 214 -0.75 21.11 -1.14
CA GLY A 214 -0.77 20.34 0.11
C GLY A 214 0.62 20.09 0.68
N LEU A 215 0.66 19.64 1.92
CA LEU A 215 1.88 19.21 2.60
C LEU A 215 1.58 17.96 3.40
N THR A 216 2.36 16.92 3.15
CA THR A 216 2.37 15.69 3.94
C THR A 216 3.55 15.66 4.90
N LEU A 217 3.29 15.23 6.11
CA LEU A 217 4.29 14.84 7.11
C LEU A 217 3.98 13.41 7.53
N ARG A 218 4.99 12.55 7.55
CA ARG A 218 4.86 11.15 7.96
C ARG A 218 6.04 10.78 8.87
N TYR A 219 5.77 10.00 9.88
CA TYR A 219 6.75 9.23 10.65
C TYR A 219 6.36 7.77 10.60
N SER A 220 7.32 6.89 10.38
CA SER A 220 7.12 5.45 10.49
C SER A 220 8.32 4.79 11.17
N GLU A 221 8.10 3.58 11.71
CA GLU A 221 9.09 2.78 12.40
C GLU A 221 8.79 1.30 12.17
N ASN A 222 9.81 0.53 11.83
CA ASN A 222 9.79 -0.93 11.84
C ASN A 222 10.72 -1.42 12.93
N ASP A 223 10.18 -2.23 13.84
CA ASP A 223 10.90 -2.92 14.91
C ASP A 223 10.75 -4.43 14.64
N GLY A 224 11.67 -5.01 13.89
CA GLY A 224 11.59 -6.38 13.44
C GLY A 224 12.95 -7.05 13.26
N ASP A 225 12.91 -8.39 13.26
CA ASP A 225 14.11 -9.22 13.12
C ASP A 225 14.77 -9.13 11.74
N ASP A 226 14.05 -8.65 10.73
CA ASP A 226 14.58 -8.44 9.39
C ASP A 226 15.37 -7.13 9.28
N TYR A 227 14.90 -6.08 9.90
CA TYR A 227 15.59 -4.81 10.07
C TYR A 227 14.83 -3.92 11.07
N GLU A 228 15.56 -3.03 11.72
CA GLU A 228 15.05 -2.02 12.63
C GLU A 228 15.39 -0.64 12.06
N ALA A 229 14.36 0.15 11.73
CA ALA A 229 14.53 1.46 11.13
C ALA A 229 13.36 2.38 11.42
N SER A 230 13.63 3.69 11.48
CA SER A 230 12.60 4.72 11.51
C SER A 230 12.78 5.73 10.39
N ASP A 231 11.70 6.31 9.89
CA ASP A 231 11.76 7.37 8.91
C ASP A 231 10.89 8.58 9.25
N PHE A 232 11.35 9.74 8.83
CA PHE A 232 10.57 10.98 8.80
C PHE A 232 10.53 11.52 7.39
N THR A 233 9.33 11.78 6.89
CA THR A 233 9.09 12.29 5.53
C THR A 233 8.37 13.63 5.57
N ILE A 234 8.80 14.57 4.72
CA ILE A 234 8.12 15.82 4.42
C ILE A 234 7.92 15.93 2.91
N SER A 235 6.68 16.08 2.46
CA SER A 235 6.34 16.06 1.03
C SER A 235 5.32 17.15 0.68
N PRO A 236 5.73 18.34 0.19
CA PRO A 236 4.83 19.28 -0.46
C PRO A 236 4.43 18.75 -1.85
N GLY A 237 3.12 18.73 -2.10
CA GLY A 237 2.51 18.33 -3.37
C GLY A 237 1.73 19.46 -4.04
N TYR A 238 1.71 19.49 -5.38
CA TYR A 238 1.00 20.48 -6.16
C TYR A 238 0.26 19.86 -7.35
N VAL A 239 -1.03 20.18 -7.47
CA VAL A 239 -1.90 19.81 -8.61
C VAL A 239 -1.82 20.91 -9.65
N PHE A 240 -1.20 20.66 -10.79
CA PHE A 240 -1.05 21.62 -11.89
C PHE A 240 -2.32 21.72 -12.75
N THR A 241 -2.92 20.56 -13.02
CA THR A 241 -4.18 20.41 -13.78
C THR A 241 -4.91 19.18 -13.26
N ASP A 242 -6.12 18.92 -13.76
CA ASP A 242 -6.90 17.71 -13.43
C ASP A 242 -6.17 16.41 -13.77
N ASN A 243 -5.15 16.48 -14.63
CA ASN A 243 -4.40 15.32 -15.12
C ASN A 243 -2.91 15.30 -14.73
N ILE A 244 -2.39 16.40 -14.15
CA ILE A 244 -0.97 16.53 -13.83
C ILE A 244 -0.82 16.98 -12.40
N ALA A 245 -0.13 16.17 -11.62
CA ALA A 245 0.32 16.51 -10.27
C ALA A 245 1.83 16.29 -10.14
N GLY A 246 2.41 16.82 -9.10
CA GLY A 246 3.81 16.56 -8.76
C GLY A 246 4.06 16.87 -7.30
N LEU A 247 5.12 16.28 -6.78
CA LEU A 247 5.55 16.49 -5.40
C LEU A 247 7.08 16.56 -5.32
N ILE A 248 7.55 17.09 -4.21
CA ILE A 248 8.94 17.03 -3.80
C ILE A 248 8.93 16.35 -2.43
N GLU A 249 9.81 15.39 -2.23
CA GLU A 249 9.94 14.71 -0.95
C GLU A 249 11.34 14.85 -0.39
N TYR A 250 11.44 15.08 0.90
CA TYR A 250 12.61 14.79 1.71
C TYR A 250 12.26 13.69 2.70
N LYS A 251 13.10 12.65 2.74
CA LYS A 251 12.99 11.54 3.69
C LYS A 251 14.32 11.34 4.37
N HIS A 252 14.28 11.26 5.69
CA HIS A 252 15.40 10.85 6.54
C HIS A 252 15.07 9.48 7.13
N THR A 253 15.98 8.53 6.99
CA THR A 253 15.85 7.18 7.54
C THR A 253 17.04 6.91 8.46
N ASP A 254 16.76 6.48 9.67
CA ASP A 254 17.71 6.02 10.68
C ASP A 254 17.61 4.48 10.76
N PHE A 255 18.73 3.78 10.54
CA PHE A 255 18.84 2.34 10.63
C PHE A 255 19.60 1.98 11.89
N ASP A 256 18.91 1.33 12.85
CA ASP A 256 19.51 0.91 14.11
C ASP A 256 20.56 -0.19 13.90
N GLU A 257 20.30 -1.13 13.01
CA GLU A 257 21.26 -2.13 12.61
C GLU A 257 22.28 -1.51 11.63
N GLY A 258 23.54 -1.47 12.04
CA GLY A 258 24.65 -0.84 11.29
C GLY A 258 24.93 0.59 11.72
N GLY A 259 23.98 1.31 12.35
CA GLY A 259 24.15 2.64 12.91
C GLY A 259 24.48 3.69 11.85
N TYR A 260 23.76 3.68 10.74
CA TYR A 260 23.90 4.64 9.66
C TYR A 260 22.56 5.30 9.33
N ASP A 261 22.63 6.49 8.74
CA ASP A 261 21.48 7.27 8.33
C ASP A 261 21.45 7.42 6.80
N GLU A 262 20.24 7.60 6.26
CA GLU A 262 20.05 7.96 4.86
C GLU A 262 19.17 9.19 4.72
N ASP A 263 19.65 10.15 3.94
CA ASP A 263 18.90 11.33 3.52
C ASP A 263 18.54 11.21 2.04
N SER A 264 17.26 11.27 1.70
CA SER A 264 16.83 11.25 0.32
C SER A 264 15.99 12.47 -0.07
N ILE A 265 16.18 12.92 -1.31
CA ILE A 265 15.35 13.95 -1.94
C ILE A 265 14.83 13.37 -3.25
N ALA A 266 13.53 13.41 -3.44
CA ALA A 266 12.87 13.00 -4.67
C ALA A 266 11.97 14.11 -5.23
N VAL A 267 11.82 14.12 -6.55
CA VAL A 267 10.83 14.92 -7.27
C VAL A 267 10.05 13.96 -8.14
N GLU A 268 8.73 13.97 -8.02
CA GLU A 268 7.85 13.12 -8.80
C GLU A 268 6.86 13.94 -9.62
N PHE A 269 6.56 13.46 -10.82
CA PHE A 269 5.46 13.93 -11.65
C PHE A 269 4.54 12.78 -11.99
N LEU A 270 3.26 12.98 -11.71
CA LEU A 270 2.16 12.05 -11.96
C LEU A 270 1.32 12.60 -13.11
N PHE A 271 0.95 11.72 -14.02
CA PHE A 271 0.07 12.05 -15.13
C PHE A 271 -1.01 10.98 -15.28
N THR A 272 -2.28 11.41 -15.26
CA THR A 272 -3.47 10.55 -15.46
C THR A 272 -4.24 10.98 -16.69
N PHE A 273 -4.91 10.06 -17.40
CA PHE A 273 -5.66 10.36 -18.63
C PHE A 273 -6.92 9.50 -18.78
#